data_582322bcb4db54de5e04879f9b47e3de
#
_entry.id   582322bcb4db54de5e04879f9b47e3de
#
_cell.length_a   1.000
_cell.length_b   1.000
_cell.length_c   1.000
_cell.angle_alpha   90.00
_cell.angle_beta   90.00
_cell.angle_gamma   90.00
#
_symmetry.space_group_name_H-M   'P 1'
#
loop_
_entity.id
_entity.type
_entity.pdbx_description
1 polymer ?
#
loop_
_entity_poly.entity_id
_entity_poly.type
_entity_poly.pdbx_seq_one_letter_code
_entity_poly.pdbx_strand_id
1 'polypeptide(L)'
;MKTRHHLSRRAFLGSAAATVAMASGVSSKASSATARGGASPPGAPAERRARANILTLYLAKPIPTWPRPDFDPQDDIRRIRAVLARYEARPEPAVQFFGHELLRVPDDLSRLQPSLRQADGLLVFNLTSTVMNMIEPLSEVGLPLVLFSQPYSGHDWSEWSALRARGRLIEVVASSNFADLETPLRVMAARQQMRQSRILCVSPRSEHTESSRALEEKFGTPIRFLDYSRLQSLYQAADQEAARRDAAKFTAAALKVVEPKPAEVADSFRLYQAVEKLMEEEQANAITIDCLGGFRRGELPAYPCVAWSKLNDRGLHGVCEGDLETTFTQMLFAYYSGKPGFVSDPIFDTATNTVIHAHCVSATRLDGPQGPAAPYIVRSHMEDNKGVSMQVNMRVGQTVTVAKLADANTLLISTGRIIATPDLPRGCRTKVTTKVKDAARMLENYGAGLHRVLFYGDHLRAAHQMGHLLGLKLVEEA
;
A
#
# COMPACT_ATOMS: atom_id res chain seq x y z
N MET A 1 -23.63 -45.61 -33.79
CA MET A 1 -24.88 -45.68 -33.00
C MET A 1 -24.78 -44.59 -31.92
N LYS A 2 -25.37 -43.46 -32.16
CA LYS A 2 -26.61 -42.88 -31.59
C LYS A 2 -26.48 -42.85 -30.04
N THR A 3 -26.53 -41.74 -29.31
CA THR A 3 -27.56 -40.68 -29.36
C THR A 3 -27.03 -39.39 -28.70
N ARG A 4 -27.40 -38.26 -29.28
CA ARG A 4 -27.33 -36.91 -28.73
C ARG A 4 -28.47 -36.71 -27.71
N HIS A 5 -28.24 -35.99 -26.64
CA HIS A 5 -29.31 -35.30 -25.92
C HIS A 5 -29.00 -33.81 -25.79
N HIS A 6 -29.77 -33.03 -26.55
CA HIS A 6 -30.01 -31.62 -26.33
C HIS A 6 -30.87 -31.43 -25.10
N LEU A 7 -30.53 -30.46 -24.24
CA LEU A 7 -31.50 -29.85 -23.32
C LEU A 7 -31.46 -28.33 -23.47
N SER A 8 -32.65 -27.80 -23.70
CA SER A 8 -32.96 -26.46 -24.16
C SER A 8 -32.95 -25.42 -23.03
N ARG A 9 -32.66 -24.18 -23.44
CA ARG A 9 -32.97 -22.96 -22.68
C ARG A 9 -34.49 -22.84 -22.49
N ARG A 10 -34.96 -22.62 -21.23
CA ARG A 10 -36.05 -21.72 -20.88
C ARG A 10 -36.46 -21.87 -19.41
N ALA A 11 -36.83 -20.72 -18.83
CA ALA A 11 -37.64 -20.51 -17.64
C ALA A 11 -36.96 -20.52 -16.27
N PHE A 12 -36.72 -19.32 -15.75
CA PHE A 12 -37.25 -18.94 -14.44
C PHE A 12 -37.39 -17.39 -14.39
N LEU A 13 -38.61 -16.94 -14.74
CA LEU A 13 -39.16 -15.64 -14.34
C LEU A 13 -40.33 -15.97 -13.41
N GLY A 14 -40.37 -15.42 -12.23
CA GLY A 14 -41.48 -15.55 -11.30
C GLY A 14 -41.28 -14.65 -10.08
N SER A 15 -41.82 -13.47 -10.16
CA SER A 15 -42.58 -12.67 -9.21
C SER A 15 -42.51 -13.01 -7.73
N ALA A 16 -42.24 -11.99 -6.92
CA ALA A 16 -42.93 -11.82 -5.64
C ALA A 16 -43.13 -10.31 -5.38
N ALA A 17 -44.40 -9.97 -5.22
CA ALA A 17 -44.92 -8.63 -5.02
C ALA A 17 -44.85 -8.18 -3.56
N ALA A 18 -44.94 -6.88 -3.41
CA ALA A 18 -44.93 -6.06 -2.19
C ALA A 18 -45.97 -6.46 -1.13
N THR A 19 -45.61 -6.20 0.13
CA THR A 19 -46.61 -5.90 1.17
C THR A 19 -46.12 -4.67 1.97
N VAL A 20 -46.90 -3.58 1.84
CA VAL A 20 -46.79 -2.35 2.62
C VAL A 20 -47.55 -2.59 3.94
N ALA A 21 -46.91 -2.29 5.07
CA ALA A 21 -47.59 -2.15 6.35
C ALA A 21 -47.25 -0.76 6.92
N MET A 22 -48.26 0.10 7.00
CA MET A 22 -48.22 1.34 7.77
C MET A 22 -48.33 1.02 9.26
N ALA A 23 -47.54 1.70 10.07
CA ALA A 23 -47.83 1.88 11.49
C ALA A 23 -47.44 3.31 11.91
N SER A 24 -48.42 3.90 12.51
CA SER A 24 -48.66 5.25 13.00
C SER A 24 -47.64 5.74 14.05
N GLY A 25 -47.52 7.07 14.09
CA GLY A 25 -46.60 7.84 14.89
C GLY A 25 -46.81 7.82 16.41
N VAL A 26 -45.66 8.08 17.08
CA VAL A 26 -45.66 8.65 18.45
C VAL A 26 -44.63 9.78 18.47
N SER A 27 -45.15 10.98 18.74
CA SER A 27 -44.37 12.19 18.99
C SER A 27 -43.76 12.10 20.39
N SER A 28 -42.43 12.26 20.52
CA SER A 28 -41.79 12.56 21.80
C SER A 28 -40.85 13.73 21.66
N LYS A 29 -41.06 14.68 22.57
CA LYS A 29 -40.40 15.96 22.72
C LYS A 29 -38.88 15.88 22.76
N ALA A 30 -38.24 16.70 21.94
CA ALA A 30 -36.82 16.98 22.03
C ALA A 30 -36.48 17.73 23.29
N SER A 31 -35.67 17.17 24.15
CA SER A 31 -34.98 17.87 25.21
C SER A 31 -33.61 18.31 24.70
N SER A 32 -33.37 19.60 24.68
CA SER A 32 -32.09 20.23 24.32
C SER A 32 -31.07 19.98 25.43
N ALA A 33 -30.19 18.99 25.26
CA ALA A 33 -28.98 18.86 26.04
C ALA A 33 -27.83 19.55 25.32
N THR A 34 -27.35 20.62 25.92
CA THR A 34 -26.10 21.31 25.54
C THR A 34 -24.93 20.35 25.56
N ALA A 35 -24.40 20.01 24.39
CA ALA A 35 -23.19 19.22 24.25
C ALA A 35 -22.01 20.06 24.74
N ARG A 36 -21.45 19.69 25.89
CA ARG A 36 -20.12 20.11 26.35
C ARG A 36 -19.09 19.56 25.35
N GLY A 37 -18.20 20.44 24.86
CA GLY A 37 -17.13 20.10 23.95
C GLY A 37 -16.25 18.96 24.52
N GLY A 38 -16.37 17.81 23.94
CA GLY A 38 -15.42 16.71 24.11
C GLY A 38 -14.19 17.05 23.26
N ALA A 39 -13.03 17.15 23.92
CA ALA A 39 -11.75 17.22 23.22
C ALA A 39 -11.63 16.03 22.25
N SER A 40 -11.33 16.31 21.01
CA SER A 40 -11.00 15.27 20.01
C SER A 40 -9.88 14.39 20.54
N PRO A 41 -9.89 13.08 20.33
CA PRO A 41 -8.79 12.23 20.77
C PRO A 41 -7.49 12.67 20.09
N PRO A 42 -6.36 12.67 20.80
CA PRO A 42 -5.07 13.01 20.24
C PRO A 42 -4.73 12.01 19.12
N GLY A 43 -4.40 12.51 17.95
CA GLY A 43 -4.06 11.72 16.77
C GLY A 43 -5.12 11.77 15.69
N ALA A 44 -5.40 12.99 15.18
CA ALA A 44 -6.07 13.10 13.89
C ALA A 44 -5.26 12.30 12.84
N PRO A 45 -5.91 11.49 11.97
CA PRO A 45 -5.21 10.87 10.87
C PRO A 45 -4.50 11.98 10.09
N ALA A 46 -3.25 11.69 9.68
CA ALA A 46 -2.43 12.61 8.90
C ALA A 46 -3.30 13.39 7.92
N GLU A 47 -3.12 14.72 7.91
CA GLU A 47 -3.80 15.65 7.00
C GLU A 47 -4.02 14.96 5.66
N ARG A 48 -5.22 15.11 5.06
CA ARG A 48 -5.59 14.44 3.80
C ARG A 48 -4.41 14.51 2.85
N ARG A 49 -3.76 13.38 2.62
CA ARG A 49 -2.61 13.31 1.74
C ARG A 49 -3.01 13.90 0.40
N ALA A 50 -2.21 14.82 -0.14
CA ALA A 50 -2.52 15.45 -1.40
C ALA A 50 -2.66 14.35 -2.46
N ARG A 51 -3.73 14.45 -3.25
CA ARG A 51 -3.99 13.52 -4.37
C ARG A 51 -2.89 13.70 -5.41
N ALA A 52 -2.57 12.65 -6.15
CA ALA A 52 -1.67 12.81 -7.29
C ALA A 52 -2.36 13.56 -8.42
N ASN A 53 -1.66 14.54 -8.99
CA ASN A 53 -2.13 15.36 -10.11
C ASN A 53 -1.86 14.63 -11.44
N ILE A 54 -2.89 14.18 -12.11
CA ILE A 54 -2.79 13.44 -13.37
C ILE A 54 -3.18 14.34 -14.53
N LEU A 55 -2.18 14.70 -15.35
CA LEU A 55 -2.42 15.43 -16.59
C LEU A 55 -3.06 14.50 -17.62
N THR A 56 -4.27 14.84 -18.05
CA THR A 56 -5.06 14.04 -18.97
C THR A 56 -4.96 14.61 -20.38
N LEU A 57 -4.55 13.77 -21.32
CA LEU A 57 -4.29 14.13 -22.71
C LEU A 57 -5.08 13.23 -23.66
N TYR A 58 -5.60 13.81 -24.72
CA TYR A 58 -6.29 13.12 -25.80
C TYR A 58 -5.49 13.30 -27.09
N LEU A 59 -5.17 12.21 -27.75
CA LEU A 59 -4.38 12.23 -28.99
C LEU A 59 -5.25 11.83 -30.17
N ALA A 60 -5.38 12.73 -31.15
CA ALA A 60 -6.13 12.46 -32.38
C ALA A 60 -5.52 13.21 -33.55
N LYS A 61 -5.33 12.53 -34.68
CA LYS A 61 -4.86 13.18 -35.92
C LYS A 61 -5.88 14.19 -36.47
N PRO A 62 -5.43 15.26 -37.14
CA PRO A 62 -6.32 16.20 -37.80
C PRO A 62 -7.21 15.53 -38.87
N ILE A 63 -6.63 14.61 -39.64
CA ILE A 63 -7.31 13.80 -40.66
C ILE A 63 -7.02 12.34 -40.31
N PRO A 64 -7.91 11.68 -39.57
CA PRO A 64 -7.73 10.27 -39.25
C PRO A 64 -8.14 9.37 -40.41
N THR A 65 -7.50 8.21 -40.51
CA THR A 65 -7.95 7.07 -41.29
C THR A 65 -8.65 6.02 -40.46
N TRP A 66 -8.26 5.95 -39.20
CA TRP A 66 -8.79 5.05 -38.18
C TRP A 66 -9.20 5.85 -36.94
N PRO A 67 -10.37 5.65 -36.33
CA PRO A 67 -11.35 4.58 -36.58
C PRO A 67 -12.16 4.76 -37.85
N ARG A 68 -12.27 5.98 -38.38
CA ARG A 68 -12.93 6.34 -39.64
C ARG A 68 -12.48 7.74 -40.10
N PRO A 69 -12.59 8.08 -41.40
CA PRO A 69 -12.09 9.36 -41.94
C PRO A 69 -12.80 10.61 -41.36
N ASP A 70 -14.06 10.49 -41.02
CA ASP A 70 -14.93 11.58 -40.50
C ASP A 70 -15.06 11.54 -38.97
N PHE A 71 -14.11 10.92 -38.27
CA PHE A 71 -14.15 10.79 -36.80
C PHE A 71 -13.95 12.14 -36.12
N ASP A 72 -14.95 12.54 -35.28
CA ASP A 72 -14.81 13.67 -34.35
C ASP A 72 -14.46 13.15 -32.97
N PRO A 73 -13.30 13.53 -32.42
CA PRO A 73 -12.87 13.11 -31.07
C PRO A 73 -13.68 13.72 -29.92
N GLN A 74 -14.46 14.78 -30.17
CA GLN A 74 -15.14 15.54 -29.10
C GLN A 74 -16.18 14.69 -28.35
N ASP A 75 -16.89 13.79 -29.03
CA ASP A 75 -17.87 12.91 -28.37
C ASP A 75 -17.18 11.94 -27.40
N ASP A 76 -16.09 11.34 -27.82
CA ASP A 76 -15.29 10.47 -26.95
C ASP A 76 -14.68 11.24 -25.80
N ILE A 77 -14.15 12.42 -26.02
CA ILE A 77 -13.60 13.29 -24.97
C ILE A 77 -14.68 13.61 -23.93
N ARG A 78 -15.90 14.00 -24.36
CA ARG A 78 -17.02 14.26 -23.43
C ARG A 78 -17.34 13.02 -22.58
N ARG A 79 -17.43 11.85 -23.20
CA ARG A 79 -17.71 10.57 -22.53
C ARG A 79 -16.61 10.22 -21.52
N ILE A 80 -15.34 10.32 -21.92
CA ILE A 80 -14.19 10.03 -21.06
C ILE A 80 -14.17 10.99 -19.86
N ARG A 81 -14.31 12.29 -20.07
CA ARG A 81 -14.36 13.30 -18.99
C ARG A 81 -15.45 13.00 -17.97
N ALA A 82 -16.65 12.59 -18.44
CA ALA A 82 -17.73 12.21 -17.53
C ALA A 82 -17.40 10.97 -16.69
N VAL A 83 -16.64 10.02 -17.21
CA VAL A 83 -16.16 8.86 -16.44
C VAL A 83 -15.12 9.28 -15.41
N LEU A 84 -14.13 10.10 -15.78
CA LEU A 84 -13.09 10.58 -14.89
C LEU A 84 -13.67 11.44 -13.75
N ALA A 85 -14.64 12.32 -14.05
CA ALA A 85 -15.34 13.11 -13.03
C ALA A 85 -16.07 12.21 -12.00
N ARG A 86 -16.66 11.09 -12.43
CA ARG A 86 -17.26 10.12 -11.52
C ARG A 86 -16.22 9.41 -10.66
N TYR A 87 -15.02 9.19 -11.17
CA TYR A 87 -13.91 8.66 -10.37
C TYR A 87 -13.52 9.64 -9.25
N GLU A 88 -13.38 10.93 -9.57
CA GLU A 88 -13.02 11.97 -8.60
C GLU A 88 -14.10 12.24 -7.53
N ALA A 89 -15.37 11.97 -7.87
CA ALA A 89 -16.49 12.13 -6.95
C ALA A 89 -16.60 11.01 -5.89
N ARG A 90 -15.73 10.01 -5.92
CA ARG A 90 -15.68 8.96 -4.88
C ARG A 90 -15.27 9.55 -3.53
N PRO A 91 -15.61 8.90 -2.39
CA PRO A 91 -15.28 9.41 -1.07
C PRO A 91 -13.79 9.69 -0.84
N GLU A 92 -12.92 8.83 -1.38
CA GLU A 92 -11.46 8.93 -1.24
C GLU A 92 -10.76 8.64 -2.58
N PRO A 93 -10.85 9.54 -3.55
CA PRO A 93 -10.17 9.31 -4.83
C PRO A 93 -8.65 9.45 -4.66
N ALA A 94 -7.92 8.50 -5.23
CA ALA A 94 -6.46 8.47 -5.14
C ALA A 94 -5.78 9.60 -5.95
N VAL A 95 -6.44 10.09 -7.00
CA VAL A 95 -5.90 11.08 -7.93
C VAL A 95 -6.93 12.18 -8.23
N GLN A 96 -6.44 13.29 -8.76
CA GLN A 96 -7.25 14.30 -9.43
C GLN A 96 -6.76 14.49 -10.87
N PHE A 97 -7.71 14.72 -11.80
CA PHE A 97 -7.42 14.90 -13.21
C PHE A 97 -7.46 16.37 -13.59
N PHE A 98 -6.55 16.80 -14.45
CA PHE A 98 -6.51 18.17 -14.93
C PHE A 98 -6.01 18.25 -16.39
N GLY A 99 -5.98 19.45 -16.97
CA GLY A 99 -5.57 19.71 -18.35
C GLY A 99 -6.68 19.35 -19.34
N HIS A 100 -6.90 18.08 -19.56
CA HIS A 100 -7.89 17.59 -20.56
C HIS A 100 -7.65 18.17 -21.95
N GLU A 101 -6.40 18.18 -22.40
CA GLU A 101 -5.97 18.80 -23.65
C GLU A 101 -6.04 17.83 -24.84
N LEU A 102 -6.55 18.30 -25.95
CA LEU A 102 -6.52 17.56 -27.24
C LEU A 102 -5.28 17.98 -28.02
N LEU A 103 -4.42 17.01 -28.30
CA LEU A 103 -3.23 17.17 -29.13
C LEU A 103 -3.48 16.52 -30.48
N ARG A 104 -3.17 17.24 -31.55
CA ARG A 104 -3.39 16.79 -32.92
C ARG A 104 -2.10 16.60 -33.71
N VAL A 105 -1.07 17.35 -33.37
CA VAL A 105 0.26 17.36 -33.99
C VAL A 105 1.34 17.43 -32.95
N PRO A 106 2.58 17.00 -33.25
CA PRO A 106 3.70 17.07 -32.31
C PRO A 106 3.98 18.48 -31.77
N ASP A 107 3.75 19.51 -32.55
CA ASP A 107 4.00 20.92 -32.14
C ASP A 107 3.11 21.34 -30.97
N ASP A 108 1.96 20.68 -30.78
CA ASP A 108 1.07 20.92 -29.65
C ASP A 108 1.74 20.59 -28.30
N LEU A 109 2.76 19.72 -28.26
CA LEU A 109 3.47 19.35 -27.05
C LEU A 109 4.19 20.54 -26.39
N SER A 110 4.61 21.53 -27.17
CA SER A 110 5.28 22.73 -26.67
C SER A 110 4.44 23.50 -25.64
N ARG A 111 3.11 23.45 -25.79
CA ARG A 111 2.15 24.13 -24.90
C ARG A 111 2.04 23.46 -23.52
N LEU A 112 2.44 22.21 -23.39
CA LEU A 112 2.25 21.41 -22.16
C LEU A 112 3.24 21.73 -21.05
N GLN A 113 4.29 22.49 -21.30
CA GLN A 113 5.36 22.74 -20.33
C GLN A 113 4.87 23.24 -18.95
N PRO A 114 3.89 24.19 -18.87
CA PRO A 114 3.35 24.61 -17.58
C PRO A 114 2.58 23.49 -16.86
N SER A 115 1.80 22.67 -17.59
CA SER A 115 1.00 21.57 -17.06
C SER A 115 1.89 20.40 -16.62
N LEU A 116 2.95 20.10 -17.37
CA LEU A 116 3.91 19.04 -17.05
C LEU A 116 4.64 19.29 -15.71
N ARG A 117 4.93 20.56 -15.39
CA ARG A 117 5.57 20.90 -14.10
C ARG A 117 4.66 20.67 -12.88
N GLN A 118 3.34 20.61 -13.09
CA GLN A 118 2.35 20.38 -12.04
C GLN A 118 1.91 18.92 -11.95
N ALA A 119 2.27 18.10 -12.95
CA ALA A 119 1.83 16.72 -13.06
C ALA A 119 2.69 15.76 -12.24
N ASP A 120 2.04 14.83 -11.56
CA ASP A 120 2.66 13.66 -10.92
C ASP A 120 2.68 12.44 -11.84
N GLY A 121 1.87 12.46 -12.90
CA GLY A 121 1.77 11.44 -13.94
C GLY A 121 0.90 11.88 -15.11
N LEU A 122 0.92 11.09 -16.18
CA LEU A 122 0.20 11.34 -17.42
C LEU A 122 -0.83 10.23 -17.66
N LEU A 123 -2.06 10.60 -17.99
CA LEU A 123 -3.09 9.70 -18.51
C LEU A 123 -3.39 10.10 -19.95
N VAL A 124 -3.03 9.23 -20.89
CA VAL A 124 -3.10 9.48 -22.32
C VAL A 124 -4.15 8.57 -22.95
N PHE A 125 -5.03 9.14 -23.75
CA PHE A 125 -6.01 8.42 -24.55
C PHE A 125 -5.66 8.58 -26.04
N ASN A 126 -5.31 7.49 -26.73
CA ASN A 126 -5.23 7.52 -28.18
C ASN A 126 -6.65 7.35 -28.75
N LEU A 127 -7.15 8.37 -29.44
CA LEU A 127 -8.48 8.36 -30.05
C LEU A 127 -8.44 8.01 -31.54
N THR A 128 -7.27 8.13 -32.17
CA THR A 128 -6.98 7.68 -33.54
C THR A 128 -5.67 6.92 -33.61
N SER A 129 -5.46 6.12 -34.64
CA SER A 129 -4.17 5.43 -34.83
C SER A 129 -3.05 6.37 -35.30
N THR A 130 -1.82 5.86 -35.16
CA THR A 130 -0.57 6.49 -35.61
C THR A 130 -0.26 7.83 -34.92
N VAL A 131 -0.45 7.86 -33.59
CA VAL A 131 -0.14 9.01 -32.73
C VAL A 131 1.17 8.80 -31.92
N MET A 132 1.98 7.80 -32.26
CA MET A 132 3.27 7.50 -31.61
C MET A 132 4.22 8.68 -31.62
N ASN A 133 4.22 9.50 -32.66
CA ASN A 133 5.00 10.73 -32.75
C ASN A 133 4.66 11.79 -31.67
N MET A 134 3.54 11.61 -30.95
CA MET A 134 3.19 12.40 -29.76
C MET A 134 3.41 11.60 -28.47
N ILE A 135 3.18 10.28 -28.46
CA ILE A 135 3.38 9.42 -27.27
C ILE A 135 4.86 9.31 -26.89
N GLU A 136 5.74 9.10 -27.87
CA GLU A 136 7.16 8.92 -27.62
C GLU A 136 7.79 10.13 -26.89
N PRO A 137 7.64 11.38 -27.35
CA PRO A 137 8.14 12.54 -26.62
C PRO A 137 7.50 12.71 -25.23
N LEU A 138 6.21 12.40 -25.07
CA LEU A 138 5.56 12.40 -23.74
C LEU A 138 6.19 11.39 -22.77
N SER A 139 6.62 10.23 -23.28
CA SER A 139 7.30 9.22 -22.48
C SER A 139 8.71 9.63 -22.03
N GLU A 140 9.29 10.65 -22.66
CA GLU A 140 10.63 11.18 -22.36
C GLU A 140 10.65 12.19 -21.21
N VAL A 141 9.48 12.67 -20.78
CA VAL A 141 9.34 13.70 -19.73
C VAL A 141 9.78 13.19 -18.35
N GLY A 142 9.95 11.85 -18.18
CA GLY A 142 10.35 11.26 -16.90
C GLY A 142 9.21 11.10 -15.89
N LEU A 143 7.98 11.39 -16.28
CA LEU A 143 6.78 11.11 -15.50
C LEU A 143 6.20 9.73 -15.85
N PRO A 144 5.59 9.01 -14.88
CA PRO A 144 4.85 7.80 -15.21
C PRO A 144 3.69 8.11 -16.16
N LEU A 145 3.58 7.36 -17.25
CA LEU A 145 2.58 7.52 -18.29
C LEU A 145 1.70 6.27 -18.41
N VAL A 146 0.40 6.45 -18.36
CA VAL A 146 -0.58 5.41 -18.67
C VAL A 146 -1.24 5.74 -20.02
N LEU A 147 -1.07 4.85 -20.99
CA LEU A 147 -1.84 4.89 -22.25
C LEU A 147 -3.10 4.02 -22.07
N PHE A 148 -4.27 4.65 -22.08
CA PHE A 148 -5.54 3.93 -22.15
C PHE A 148 -6.01 3.84 -23.60
N SER A 149 -5.96 2.63 -24.14
CA SER A 149 -6.33 2.35 -25.54
C SER A 149 -7.62 1.55 -25.58
N GLN A 150 -8.70 2.19 -26.00
CA GLN A 150 -9.99 1.51 -26.15
C GLN A 150 -10.01 0.64 -27.43
N PRO A 151 -10.87 -0.40 -27.50
CA PRO A 151 -11.10 -1.11 -28.75
C PRO A 151 -11.45 -0.12 -29.89
N TYR A 152 -10.83 -0.31 -31.02
CA TYR A 152 -10.97 0.53 -32.25
C TYR A 152 -10.37 1.95 -32.17
N SER A 153 -9.69 2.34 -31.09
CA SER A 153 -9.04 3.66 -31.02
C SER A 153 -7.72 3.72 -31.80
N GLY A 154 -7.01 2.61 -31.94
CA GLY A 154 -5.75 2.55 -32.68
C GLY A 154 -4.89 1.36 -32.29
N HIS A 155 -3.65 1.32 -32.82
CA HIS A 155 -2.69 0.23 -32.62
C HIS A 155 -1.37 0.72 -32.01
N ASP A 156 -1.33 1.93 -31.48
CA ASP A 156 -0.12 2.56 -30.93
C ASP A 156 0.49 1.77 -29.74
N TRP A 157 -0.29 0.88 -29.12
CA TRP A 157 0.19 -0.07 -28.13
C TRP A 157 1.22 -1.07 -28.67
N SER A 158 1.40 -1.22 -29.99
CA SER A 158 2.38 -2.13 -30.60
C SER A 158 3.84 -1.76 -30.30
N GLU A 159 4.15 -0.47 -30.08
CA GLU A 159 5.51 0.03 -29.82
C GLU A 159 5.89 -0.03 -28.32
N TRP A 160 5.03 -0.54 -27.50
CA TRP A 160 5.08 -0.48 -26.07
C TRP A 160 6.33 -1.16 -25.44
N SER A 161 6.64 -2.38 -25.89
CA SER A 161 7.79 -3.12 -25.38
C SER A 161 9.11 -2.43 -25.72
N ALA A 162 9.19 -1.77 -26.88
CA ALA A 162 10.36 -1.00 -27.30
C ALA A 162 10.56 0.24 -26.42
N LEU A 163 9.50 0.95 -26.04
CA LEU A 163 9.57 2.08 -25.13
C LEU A 163 10.04 1.65 -23.73
N ARG A 164 9.52 0.56 -23.18
CA ARG A 164 9.96 -0.01 -21.90
C ARG A 164 11.42 -0.46 -21.93
N ALA A 165 11.86 -1.12 -22.98
CA ALA A 165 13.25 -1.53 -23.16
C ALA A 165 14.21 -0.34 -23.14
N ARG A 166 13.75 0.86 -23.52
CA ARG A 166 14.49 2.13 -23.40
C ARG A 166 14.34 2.81 -22.03
N GLY A 167 13.78 2.12 -21.04
CA GLY A 167 13.63 2.63 -19.67
C GLY A 167 12.53 3.65 -19.47
N ARG A 168 11.54 3.77 -20.40
CA ARG A 168 10.42 4.69 -20.24
C ARG A 168 9.45 4.19 -19.18
N LEU A 169 8.97 5.11 -18.32
CA LEU A 169 8.01 4.82 -17.25
C LEU A 169 6.59 4.78 -17.81
N ILE A 170 6.21 3.67 -18.40
CA ILE A 170 5.02 3.62 -19.25
C ILE A 170 4.22 2.32 -19.06
N GLU A 171 2.88 2.43 -18.95
CA GLU A 171 1.92 1.33 -18.87
C GLU A 171 0.83 1.45 -19.94
N VAL A 172 0.43 0.33 -20.56
CA VAL A 172 -0.75 0.26 -21.45
C VAL A 172 -1.90 -0.44 -20.75
N VAL A 173 -3.05 0.20 -20.81
CA VAL A 173 -4.34 -0.40 -20.47
C VAL A 173 -5.17 -0.48 -21.75
N ALA A 174 -5.08 -1.61 -22.45
CA ALA A 174 -5.91 -1.88 -23.61
C ALA A 174 -7.23 -2.50 -23.14
N SER A 175 -8.28 -1.69 -22.98
CA SER A 175 -9.52 -2.13 -22.34
C SER A 175 -10.74 -1.30 -22.79
N SER A 176 -11.90 -1.93 -22.81
CA SER A 176 -13.21 -1.26 -22.89
C SER A 176 -13.74 -0.83 -21.52
N ASN A 177 -13.11 -1.34 -20.42
CA ASN A 177 -13.55 -1.10 -19.05
C ASN A 177 -12.65 -0.07 -18.37
N PHE A 178 -13.18 1.11 -18.07
CA PHE A 178 -12.45 2.17 -17.35
C PHE A 178 -12.06 1.79 -15.92
N ALA A 179 -12.70 0.78 -15.31
CA ALA A 179 -12.27 0.30 -14.00
C ALA A 179 -10.85 -0.28 -14.01
N ASP A 180 -10.33 -0.70 -15.15
CA ASP A 180 -8.96 -1.19 -15.31
C ASP A 180 -7.90 -0.08 -15.12
N LEU A 181 -8.30 1.20 -15.11
CA LEU A 181 -7.45 2.33 -14.72
C LEU A 181 -7.19 2.38 -13.21
N GLU A 182 -8.00 1.72 -12.37
CA GLU A 182 -7.88 1.81 -10.91
C GLU A 182 -6.46 1.45 -10.42
N THR A 183 -5.92 0.34 -10.91
CA THR A 183 -4.60 -0.15 -10.48
C THR A 183 -3.46 0.81 -10.84
N PRO A 184 -3.26 1.23 -12.10
CA PRO A 184 -2.17 2.14 -12.45
C PRO A 184 -2.33 3.52 -11.84
N LEU A 185 -3.55 4.04 -11.67
CA LEU A 185 -3.78 5.31 -10.98
C LEU A 185 -3.41 5.22 -9.49
N ARG A 186 -3.71 4.11 -8.81
CA ARG A 186 -3.27 3.87 -7.44
C ARG A 186 -1.74 3.73 -7.32
N VAL A 187 -1.08 3.15 -8.32
CA VAL A 187 0.40 3.10 -8.36
C VAL A 187 0.99 4.51 -8.45
N MET A 188 0.43 5.36 -9.32
CA MET A 188 0.86 6.78 -9.42
C MET A 188 0.61 7.53 -8.11
N ALA A 189 -0.54 7.32 -7.47
CA ALA A 189 -0.87 7.91 -6.18
C ALA A 189 0.08 7.43 -5.08
N ALA A 190 0.41 6.13 -5.02
CA ALA A 190 1.38 5.59 -4.07
C ALA A 190 2.77 6.21 -4.26
N ARG A 191 3.23 6.37 -5.52
CA ARG A 191 4.47 7.10 -5.83
C ARG A 191 4.45 8.51 -5.25
N GLN A 192 3.36 9.25 -5.44
CA GLN A 192 3.25 10.61 -4.93
C GLN A 192 3.21 10.65 -3.39
N GLN A 193 2.52 9.70 -2.75
CA GLN A 193 2.53 9.58 -1.29
C GLN A 193 3.94 9.25 -0.75
N MET A 194 4.72 8.41 -1.44
CA MET A 194 6.13 8.18 -1.11
C MET A 194 6.90 9.51 -1.12
N ARG A 195 6.79 10.30 -2.17
CA ARG A 195 7.48 11.60 -2.31
C ARG A 195 7.08 12.63 -1.24
N GLN A 196 5.88 12.54 -0.70
CA GLN A 196 5.36 13.42 0.37
C GLN A 196 5.66 12.88 1.77
N SER A 197 6.26 11.70 1.88
CA SER A 197 6.55 11.04 3.15
C SER A 197 7.99 11.30 3.59
N ARG A 198 8.22 11.08 4.90
CA ARG A 198 9.56 11.09 5.52
C ARG A 198 9.72 9.85 6.38
N ILE A 199 10.92 9.28 6.38
CA ILE A 199 11.30 8.13 7.21
C ILE A 199 12.25 8.58 8.30
N LEU A 200 12.04 8.13 9.53
CA LEU A 200 13.01 8.19 10.61
C LEU A 200 13.72 6.84 10.74
N CYS A 201 15.03 6.87 10.82
CA CYS A 201 15.86 5.71 11.12
C CYS A 201 16.60 5.94 12.44
N VAL A 202 16.15 5.27 13.51
CA VAL A 202 16.81 5.38 14.83
C VAL A 202 17.79 4.23 14.97
N SER A 203 19.08 4.56 14.94
CA SER A 203 20.15 3.57 14.99
C SER A 203 21.46 4.24 15.43
N PRO A 204 22.49 3.47 15.82
CA PRO A 204 23.82 4.04 16.08
C PRO A 204 24.48 4.58 14.81
N ARG A 205 23.97 4.21 13.63
CA ARG A 205 24.43 4.75 12.34
C ARG A 205 23.82 6.13 12.13
N SER A 206 24.65 7.12 11.95
CA SER A 206 24.23 8.51 11.73
C SER A 206 24.30 8.94 10.27
N GLU A 207 24.73 8.07 9.35
CA GLU A 207 25.04 8.41 7.98
C GLU A 207 24.34 7.50 6.98
N HIS A 208 24.04 8.07 5.82
CA HIS A 208 23.51 7.35 4.68
C HIS A 208 24.52 6.34 4.14
N THR A 209 24.04 5.11 3.91
CA THR A 209 24.73 4.14 3.06
C THR A 209 24.45 4.44 1.58
N GLU A 210 25.18 3.80 0.67
CA GLU A 210 24.88 3.87 -0.77
C GLU A 210 23.44 3.40 -1.08
N SER A 211 23.01 2.29 -0.47
CA SER A 211 21.65 1.76 -0.62
C SER A 211 20.60 2.75 -0.15
N SER A 212 20.77 3.36 1.03
CA SER A 212 19.78 4.31 1.54
C SER A 212 19.68 5.59 0.70
N ARG A 213 20.78 6.08 0.14
CA ARG A 213 20.78 7.20 -0.80
C ARG A 213 20.05 6.85 -2.09
N ALA A 214 20.31 5.66 -2.64
CA ALA A 214 19.64 5.20 -3.84
C ALA A 214 18.12 5.06 -3.66
N LEU A 215 17.67 4.58 -2.50
CA LEU A 215 16.24 4.50 -2.15
C LEU A 215 15.62 5.90 -2.01
N GLU A 216 16.28 6.79 -1.29
CA GLU A 216 15.82 8.18 -1.12
C GLU A 216 15.70 8.90 -2.48
N GLU A 217 16.69 8.79 -3.34
CA GLU A 217 16.68 9.37 -4.68
C GLU A 217 15.57 8.77 -5.56
N LYS A 218 15.46 7.44 -5.58
CA LYS A 218 14.47 6.72 -6.40
C LYS A 218 13.04 7.09 -6.07
N PHE A 219 12.70 7.09 -4.78
CA PHE A 219 11.32 7.30 -4.31
C PHE A 219 11.03 8.75 -3.93
N GLY A 220 12.05 9.59 -3.80
CA GLY A 220 11.92 10.98 -3.34
C GLY A 220 11.44 11.09 -1.89
N THR A 221 11.69 10.06 -1.08
CA THR A 221 11.28 9.97 0.33
C THR A 221 12.49 10.21 1.22
N PRO A 222 12.66 11.40 1.85
CA PRO A 222 13.82 11.69 2.67
C PRO A 222 13.91 10.79 3.91
N ILE A 223 15.13 10.36 4.23
CA ILE A 223 15.46 9.56 5.39
C ILE A 223 16.22 10.44 6.39
N ARG A 224 15.72 10.54 7.62
CA ARG A 224 16.42 11.20 8.71
C ARG A 224 16.96 10.17 9.70
N PHE A 225 18.27 10.13 9.85
CA PHE A 225 18.95 9.31 10.83
C PHE A 225 19.00 10.02 12.17
N LEU A 226 18.68 9.31 13.25
CA LEU A 226 18.68 9.78 14.62
C LEU A 226 19.37 8.75 15.51
N ASP A 227 20.04 9.22 16.55
CA ASP A 227 20.43 8.37 17.68
C ASP A 227 19.25 8.14 18.63
N TYR A 228 19.49 7.34 19.68
CA TYR A 228 18.43 7.02 20.65
C TYR A 228 18.13 8.13 21.67
N SER A 229 18.98 9.15 21.78
CA SER A 229 18.93 10.14 22.88
C SER A 229 17.61 10.91 22.89
N ARG A 230 17.14 11.34 21.71
CA ARG A 230 15.86 12.04 21.59
C ARG A 230 14.68 11.16 21.97
N LEU A 231 14.68 9.91 21.50
CA LEU A 231 13.63 8.92 21.83
C LEU A 231 13.61 8.61 23.33
N GLN A 232 14.79 8.47 23.96
CA GLN A 232 14.91 8.28 25.40
C GLN A 232 14.34 9.47 26.18
N SER A 233 14.66 10.71 25.77
CA SER A 233 14.14 11.92 26.41
C SER A 233 12.60 11.98 26.33
N LEU A 234 12.03 11.66 25.18
CA LEU A 234 10.59 11.60 25.01
C LEU A 234 9.93 10.47 25.81
N TYR A 235 10.60 9.32 25.95
CA TYR A 235 10.14 8.23 26.80
C TYR A 235 10.10 8.63 28.29
N GLN A 236 11.11 9.36 28.77
CA GLN A 236 11.12 9.85 30.16
C GLN A 236 9.99 10.88 30.40
N ALA A 237 9.68 11.69 29.39
CA ALA A 237 8.61 12.70 29.45
C ALA A 237 7.20 12.13 29.21
N ALA A 238 7.07 10.85 28.83
CA ALA A 238 5.78 10.24 28.50
C ALA A 238 4.81 10.20 29.68
N ASP A 239 3.51 10.40 29.42
CA ASP A 239 2.44 10.32 30.41
C ASP A 239 2.25 8.87 30.88
N GLN A 240 2.76 8.58 32.09
CA GLN A 240 2.70 7.25 32.69
C GLN A 240 1.26 6.79 32.96
N GLU A 241 0.37 7.69 33.36
CA GLU A 241 -1.01 7.34 33.68
C GLU A 241 -1.81 7.03 32.39
N ALA A 242 -1.61 7.82 31.33
CA ALA A 242 -2.17 7.50 30.02
C ALA A 242 -1.62 6.16 29.49
N ALA A 243 -0.32 5.91 29.62
CA ALA A 243 0.28 4.64 29.22
C ALA A 243 -0.32 3.44 29.97
N ARG A 244 -0.53 3.55 31.30
CA ARG A 244 -1.19 2.51 32.10
C ARG A 244 -2.63 2.28 31.66
N ARG A 245 -3.41 3.35 31.40
CA ARG A 245 -4.80 3.23 30.90
C ARG A 245 -4.87 2.54 29.55
N ASP A 246 -3.95 2.86 28.63
CA ASP A 246 -3.94 2.26 27.29
C ASP A 246 -3.41 0.83 27.31
N ALA A 247 -2.43 0.53 28.17
CA ALA A 247 -1.97 -0.82 28.44
C ALA A 247 -3.12 -1.71 28.99
N ALA A 248 -3.94 -1.19 29.90
CA ALA A 248 -5.10 -1.91 30.44
C ALA A 248 -6.15 -2.20 29.35
N LYS A 249 -6.46 -1.23 28.48
CA LYS A 249 -7.35 -1.46 27.33
C LYS A 249 -6.79 -2.50 26.36
N PHE A 250 -5.49 -2.43 26.07
CA PHE A 250 -4.80 -3.35 25.19
C PHE A 250 -4.82 -4.78 25.72
N THR A 251 -4.52 -4.99 26.99
CA THR A 251 -4.56 -6.32 27.62
C THR A 251 -5.98 -6.87 27.74
N ALA A 252 -6.97 -6.02 28.03
CA ALA A 252 -8.37 -6.41 28.09
C ALA A 252 -8.95 -6.84 26.73
N ALA A 253 -8.44 -6.29 25.62
CA ALA A 253 -8.82 -6.65 24.24
C ALA A 253 -8.10 -7.89 23.71
N ALA A 254 -7.04 -8.34 24.36
CA ALA A 254 -6.28 -9.52 23.97
C ALA A 254 -7.01 -10.83 24.35
N LEU A 255 -6.78 -11.89 23.60
CA LEU A 255 -7.26 -13.23 23.97
C LEU A 255 -6.68 -13.70 25.29
N LYS A 256 -5.41 -13.40 25.55
CA LYS A 256 -4.69 -13.64 26.81
C LYS A 256 -3.39 -12.84 26.87
N VAL A 257 -2.86 -12.67 28.07
CA VAL A 257 -1.49 -12.21 28.38
C VAL A 257 -0.75 -13.41 28.94
N VAL A 258 0.44 -13.72 28.42
CA VAL A 258 1.16 -14.94 28.82
C VAL A 258 2.36 -14.64 29.70
N GLU A 259 3.38 -13.99 29.18
CA GLU A 259 4.63 -13.74 29.92
C GLU A 259 4.72 -12.32 30.52
N PRO A 260 4.33 -11.23 29.79
CA PRO A 260 4.60 -9.87 30.23
C PRO A 260 3.87 -9.48 31.49
N LYS A 261 4.57 -8.74 32.35
CA LYS A 261 4.01 -8.12 33.59
C LYS A 261 3.29 -6.80 33.23
N PRO A 262 2.30 -6.35 34.00
CA PRO A 262 1.59 -5.10 33.72
C PRO A 262 2.51 -3.88 33.57
N ALA A 263 3.63 -3.81 34.31
CA ALA A 263 4.61 -2.74 34.17
C ALA A 263 5.30 -2.73 32.82
N GLU A 264 5.68 -3.90 32.27
CA GLU A 264 6.30 -4.03 30.94
C GLU A 264 5.34 -3.61 29.83
N VAL A 265 4.04 -3.93 29.97
CA VAL A 265 3.02 -3.47 29.03
C VAL A 265 2.87 -1.95 29.09
N ALA A 266 2.84 -1.36 30.28
CA ALA A 266 2.79 0.10 30.44
C ALA A 266 4.03 0.78 29.84
N ASP A 267 5.23 0.22 30.05
CA ASP A 267 6.46 0.73 29.45
C ASP A 267 6.47 0.68 27.92
N SER A 268 5.88 -0.35 27.33
CA SER A 268 5.68 -0.42 25.86
C SER A 268 4.75 0.69 25.35
N PHE A 269 3.74 1.08 26.11
CA PHE A 269 2.88 2.21 25.76
C PHE A 269 3.54 3.57 25.99
N ARG A 270 4.43 3.70 26.97
CA ARG A 270 5.29 4.89 27.11
C ARG A 270 6.20 5.05 25.91
N LEU A 271 6.81 3.95 25.45
CA LEU A 271 7.62 3.98 24.23
C LEU A 271 6.77 4.32 23.00
N TYR A 272 5.53 3.80 22.90
CA TYR A 272 4.62 4.16 21.83
C TYR A 272 4.33 5.67 21.80
N GLN A 273 4.03 6.29 22.96
CA GLN A 273 3.84 7.75 23.05
C GLN A 273 5.10 8.52 22.61
N ALA A 274 6.28 8.05 23.02
CA ALA A 274 7.54 8.67 22.62
C ALA A 274 7.79 8.59 21.11
N VAL A 275 7.49 7.45 20.50
CA VAL A 275 7.58 7.24 19.05
C VAL A 275 6.59 8.13 18.31
N GLU A 276 5.32 8.18 18.74
CA GLU A 276 4.31 9.07 18.12
C GLU A 276 4.76 10.54 18.20
N LYS A 277 5.25 10.97 19.36
CA LYS A 277 5.72 12.36 19.56
C LYS A 277 6.93 12.68 18.68
N LEU A 278 7.88 11.75 18.57
CA LEU A 278 9.04 11.90 17.71
C LEU A 278 8.61 12.02 16.22
N MET A 279 7.69 11.16 15.76
CA MET A 279 7.17 11.22 14.40
C MET A 279 6.41 12.51 14.12
N GLU A 280 5.64 13.03 15.08
CA GLU A 280 4.95 14.32 14.99
C GLU A 280 5.94 15.48 14.87
N GLU A 281 6.92 15.57 15.75
CA GLU A 281 7.94 16.63 15.75
C GLU A 281 8.74 16.67 14.43
N GLU A 282 9.05 15.50 13.91
CA GLU A 282 9.81 15.33 12.68
C GLU A 282 8.93 15.31 11.41
N GLN A 283 7.61 15.41 11.56
CA GLN A 283 6.63 15.29 10.46
C GLN A 283 6.85 14.01 9.62
N ALA A 284 7.07 12.88 10.27
CA ALA A 284 7.39 11.61 9.64
C ALA A 284 6.16 10.70 9.51
N ASN A 285 6.12 9.93 8.43
CA ASN A 285 5.07 8.94 8.14
C ASN A 285 5.53 7.52 8.45
N ALA A 286 6.84 7.31 8.54
CA ALA A 286 7.44 6.03 8.82
C ALA A 286 8.60 6.16 9.81
N ILE A 287 8.81 5.10 10.59
CA ILE A 287 9.96 4.98 11.48
C ILE A 287 10.46 3.54 11.50
N THR A 288 11.77 3.38 11.47
CA THR A 288 12.43 2.10 11.75
C THR A 288 13.48 2.30 12.84
N ILE A 289 13.66 1.30 13.69
CA ILE A 289 14.61 1.35 14.81
C ILE A 289 15.46 0.07 14.78
N ASP A 290 16.77 0.19 14.97
CA ASP A 290 17.61 -0.95 15.35
C ASP A 290 17.24 -1.41 16.78
N CYS A 291 16.10 -2.11 16.88
CA CYS A 291 15.48 -2.43 18.16
C CYS A 291 16.25 -3.50 18.94
N LEU A 292 16.76 -4.54 18.28
CA LEU A 292 17.53 -5.60 18.94
C LEU A 292 18.87 -5.07 19.45
N GLY A 293 19.59 -4.33 18.64
CA GLY A 293 20.84 -3.70 19.03
C GLY A 293 20.64 -2.67 20.13
N GLY A 294 19.69 -1.76 19.99
CA GLY A 294 19.39 -0.71 20.94
C GLY A 294 18.95 -1.25 22.31
N PHE A 295 18.10 -2.28 22.32
CA PHE A 295 17.66 -2.91 23.57
C PHE A 295 18.83 -3.63 24.29
N ARG A 296 19.64 -4.39 23.56
CA ARG A 296 20.80 -5.11 24.12
C ARG A 296 21.86 -4.16 24.70
N ARG A 297 22.03 -2.98 24.11
CA ARG A 297 22.96 -1.94 24.60
C ARG A 297 22.37 -1.08 25.73
N GLY A 298 21.07 -1.26 26.04
CA GLY A 298 20.37 -0.43 27.03
C GLY A 298 20.03 0.99 26.55
N GLU A 299 20.10 1.22 25.24
CA GLU A 299 19.75 2.49 24.60
C GLU A 299 18.25 2.60 24.33
N LEU A 300 17.55 1.47 24.24
CA LEU A 300 16.10 1.40 24.03
C LEU A 300 15.44 0.86 25.34
N PRO A 301 14.53 1.63 25.97
CA PRO A 301 13.98 1.26 27.28
C PRO A 301 12.94 0.13 27.22
N ALA A 302 12.33 -0.11 26.06
CA ALA A 302 11.37 -1.19 25.83
C ALA A 302 11.42 -1.61 24.34
N TYR A 303 10.90 -2.80 24.00
CA TYR A 303 10.73 -3.20 22.61
C TYR A 303 9.60 -2.39 21.95
N PRO A 304 9.78 -1.94 20.69
CA PRO A 304 8.79 -1.11 19.99
C PRO A 304 7.64 -1.89 19.35
N CYS A 305 7.52 -3.19 19.59
CA CYS A 305 6.55 -4.05 18.92
C CYS A 305 5.09 -3.56 19.05
N VAL A 306 4.69 -3.07 20.24
CA VAL A 306 3.36 -2.47 20.45
C VAL A 306 3.22 -1.20 19.62
N ALA A 307 4.26 -0.34 19.57
CA ALA A 307 4.25 0.87 18.76
C ALA A 307 4.06 0.55 17.27
N TRP A 308 4.80 -0.45 16.75
CA TRP A 308 4.66 -0.89 15.36
C TRP A 308 3.24 -1.36 15.02
N SER A 309 2.67 -2.21 15.87
CA SER A 309 1.28 -2.67 15.67
C SER A 309 0.30 -1.49 15.62
N LYS A 310 0.40 -0.55 16.57
CA LYS A 310 -0.49 0.61 16.66
C LYS A 310 -0.32 1.61 15.51
N LEU A 311 0.90 1.89 15.10
CA LEU A 311 1.17 2.77 13.95
C LEU A 311 0.63 2.15 12.66
N ASN A 312 0.92 0.88 12.43
CA ASN A 312 0.49 0.17 11.24
C ASN A 312 -1.05 0.03 11.16
N ASP A 313 -1.72 -0.17 12.29
CA ASP A 313 -3.19 -0.18 12.38
C ASP A 313 -3.83 1.17 12.00
N ARG A 314 -3.07 2.26 12.08
CA ARG A 314 -3.52 3.64 11.76
C ARG A 314 -3.06 4.12 10.38
N GLY A 315 -2.37 3.29 9.61
CA GLY A 315 -1.84 3.63 8.28
C GLY A 315 -0.58 4.50 8.31
N LEU A 316 0.10 4.56 9.46
CA LEU A 316 1.51 4.96 9.58
C LEU A 316 2.39 3.71 9.46
N HIS A 317 3.71 3.87 9.46
CA HIS A 317 4.59 2.74 9.21
C HIS A 317 5.65 2.62 10.32
N GLY A 318 5.52 1.58 11.15
CA GLY A 318 6.54 1.13 12.08
C GLY A 318 7.18 -0.16 11.56
N VAL A 319 8.49 -0.18 11.38
CA VAL A 319 9.24 -1.29 10.80
C VAL A 319 10.41 -1.68 11.70
N CYS A 320 10.68 -2.98 11.81
CA CYS A 320 11.69 -3.53 12.70
C CYS A 320 13.12 -3.37 12.16
N GLU A 321 14.08 -3.37 13.07
CA GLU A 321 15.50 -3.70 12.89
C GLU A 321 16.30 -2.72 12.02
N GLY A 322 15.80 -1.49 11.83
CA GLY A 322 16.51 -0.50 11.03
C GLY A 322 16.57 -0.84 9.52
N ASP A 323 15.70 -1.77 9.05
CA ASP A 323 15.66 -2.22 7.65
C ASP A 323 14.91 -1.21 6.77
N LEU A 324 15.68 -0.42 6.02
CA LEU A 324 15.14 0.62 5.15
C LEU A 324 14.46 0.04 3.92
N GLU A 325 15.03 -0.98 3.27
CA GLU A 325 14.43 -1.65 2.10
C GLU A 325 13.03 -2.21 2.45
N THR A 326 12.92 -2.83 3.62
CA THR A 326 11.62 -3.30 4.15
C THR A 326 10.68 -2.14 4.47
N THR A 327 11.20 -1.02 5.00
CA THR A 327 10.40 0.19 5.27
C THR A 327 9.80 0.76 3.99
N PHE A 328 10.62 0.94 2.95
CA PHE A 328 10.15 1.39 1.63
C PHE A 328 9.15 0.41 1.01
N THR A 329 9.39 -0.89 1.13
CA THR A 329 8.47 -1.94 0.65
C THR A 329 7.11 -1.83 1.32
N GLN A 330 7.09 -1.73 2.65
CA GLN A 330 5.86 -1.60 3.42
C GLN A 330 5.09 -0.32 3.06
N MET A 331 5.78 0.81 2.96
CA MET A 331 5.16 2.08 2.58
C MET A 331 4.55 2.01 1.19
N LEU A 332 5.31 1.55 0.19
CA LEU A 332 4.85 1.49 -1.21
C LEU A 332 3.57 0.65 -1.36
N PHE A 333 3.57 -0.56 -0.82
CA PHE A 333 2.41 -1.44 -0.91
C PHE A 333 1.25 -1.00 -0.02
N ALA A 334 1.51 -0.44 1.15
CA ALA A 334 0.44 0.09 2.01
C ALA A 334 -0.22 1.32 1.39
N TYR A 335 0.52 2.21 0.75
CA TYR A 335 -0.04 3.35 0.02
C TYR A 335 -0.85 2.93 -1.19
N TYR A 336 -0.41 1.89 -1.91
CA TYR A 336 -1.16 1.32 -3.01
C TYR A 336 -2.44 0.62 -2.56
N SER A 337 -2.34 -0.27 -1.56
CA SER A 337 -3.44 -1.17 -1.18
C SER A 337 -4.38 -0.60 -0.10
N GLY A 338 -3.92 0.41 0.65
CA GLY A 338 -4.60 0.89 1.87
C GLY A 338 -4.48 -0.06 3.06
N LYS A 339 -3.63 -1.09 2.98
CA LYS A 339 -3.48 -2.15 3.98
C LYS A 339 -2.07 -2.22 4.52
N PRO A 340 -1.87 -2.41 5.83
CA PRO A 340 -0.53 -2.60 6.37
C PRO A 340 0.07 -3.95 5.94
N GLY A 341 1.39 -4.00 5.88
CA GLY A 341 2.13 -5.24 5.71
C GLY A 341 2.50 -5.91 7.04
N PHE A 342 2.77 -7.19 6.98
CA PHE A 342 3.42 -7.97 8.04
C PHE A 342 4.87 -8.23 7.64
N VAL A 343 5.80 -7.51 8.26
CA VAL A 343 7.24 -7.77 8.13
C VAL A 343 7.54 -9.13 8.74
N SER A 344 8.26 -10.00 8.04
CA SER A 344 8.46 -11.37 8.47
C SER A 344 9.79 -11.97 8.00
N ASP A 345 10.26 -12.94 8.76
CA ASP A 345 11.37 -13.86 8.45
C ASP A 345 10.80 -15.13 7.83
N PRO A 346 11.00 -15.39 6.54
CA PRO A 346 10.52 -16.60 5.90
C PRO A 346 11.30 -17.85 6.35
N ILE A 347 10.56 -18.92 6.61
CA ILE A 347 11.09 -20.25 6.93
C ILE A 347 10.50 -21.22 5.89
N PHE A 348 11.34 -21.81 5.08
CA PHE A 348 10.92 -22.69 3.98
C PHE A 348 10.70 -24.11 4.45
N ASP A 349 9.63 -24.74 3.95
CA ASP A 349 9.39 -26.17 4.00
C ASP A 349 9.09 -26.67 2.57
N THR A 350 10.12 -27.11 1.88
CA THR A 350 10.03 -27.60 0.50
C THR A 350 9.27 -28.91 0.40
N ALA A 351 9.26 -29.72 1.46
CA ALA A 351 8.54 -31.00 1.49
C ALA A 351 7.02 -30.81 1.40
N THR A 352 6.51 -29.74 2.01
CA THR A 352 5.08 -29.40 1.98
C THR A 352 4.77 -28.28 0.99
N ASN A 353 5.76 -27.71 0.35
CA ASN A 353 5.66 -26.56 -0.55
C ASN A 353 5.00 -25.36 0.15
N THR A 354 5.51 -25.00 1.32
CA THR A 354 5.02 -23.91 2.16
C THR A 354 6.14 -22.98 2.62
N VAL A 355 5.77 -21.77 2.99
CA VAL A 355 6.62 -20.80 3.67
C VAL A 355 5.95 -20.37 4.96
N ILE A 356 6.65 -20.46 6.08
CA ILE A 356 6.21 -19.92 7.36
C ILE A 356 6.82 -18.53 7.50
N HIS A 357 5.97 -17.52 7.56
CA HIS A 357 6.35 -16.14 7.84
C HIS A 357 6.26 -15.92 9.34
N ALA A 358 7.35 -15.55 9.98
CA ALA A 358 7.43 -15.39 11.43
C ALA A 358 8.03 -14.02 11.80
N HIS A 359 7.44 -13.31 12.75
CA HIS A 359 8.04 -12.13 13.37
C HIS A 359 7.43 -11.83 14.76
N CYS A 360 8.07 -10.97 15.54
CA CYS A 360 7.60 -10.64 16.89
C CYS A 360 6.45 -9.65 16.93
N VAL A 361 6.01 -9.11 15.80
CA VAL A 361 4.90 -8.15 15.71
C VAL A 361 4.19 -8.21 14.37
N SER A 362 2.90 -7.87 14.39
CA SER A 362 2.09 -7.55 13.21
C SER A 362 1.09 -6.45 13.56
N ALA A 363 0.59 -5.74 12.54
CA ALA A 363 -0.66 -5.00 12.64
C ALA A 363 -1.80 -5.95 13.01
N THR A 364 -2.82 -5.45 13.68
CA THR A 364 -4.07 -6.19 13.91
C THR A 364 -5.10 -5.91 12.83
N ARG A 365 -5.11 -4.72 12.23
CA ARG A 365 -6.06 -4.29 11.19
C ARG A 365 -5.53 -4.54 9.77
N LEU A 366 -5.38 -5.81 9.44
CA LEU A 366 -4.74 -6.25 8.19
C LEU A 366 -5.55 -5.94 6.92
N ASP A 367 -6.84 -5.61 7.05
CA ASP A 367 -7.68 -5.11 5.94
C ASP A 367 -7.66 -3.57 5.81
N GLY A 368 -6.79 -2.89 6.56
CA GLY A 368 -6.65 -1.43 6.60
C GLY A 368 -7.23 -0.80 7.86
N PRO A 369 -7.01 0.50 8.10
CA PRO A 369 -7.36 1.19 9.36
C PRO A 369 -8.83 1.09 9.77
N GLN A 370 -9.74 0.98 8.81
CA GLN A 370 -11.18 0.82 9.04
C GLN A 370 -11.61 -0.65 9.12
N GLY A 371 -10.70 -1.60 8.86
CA GLY A 371 -10.97 -3.02 8.91
C GLY A 371 -11.11 -3.56 10.34
N PRO A 372 -11.64 -4.78 10.51
CA PRO A 372 -11.73 -5.43 11.82
C PRO A 372 -10.32 -5.76 12.33
N ALA A 373 -10.15 -5.69 13.65
CA ALA A 373 -8.92 -6.14 14.29
C ALA A 373 -8.87 -7.68 14.34
N ALA A 374 -7.74 -8.25 13.96
CA ALA A 374 -7.45 -9.67 14.15
C ALA A 374 -7.26 -9.98 15.64
N PRO A 375 -7.66 -11.17 16.12
CA PRO A 375 -7.38 -11.60 17.47
C PRO A 375 -5.89 -11.70 17.75
N TYR A 376 -5.46 -11.34 18.97
CA TYR A 376 -4.06 -11.38 19.34
C TYR A 376 -3.83 -11.84 20.79
N ILE A 377 -2.63 -12.29 21.06
CA ILE A 377 -2.13 -12.66 22.38
C ILE A 377 -0.96 -11.73 22.70
N VAL A 378 -0.91 -11.23 23.93
CA VAL A 378 0.21 -10.44 24.44
C VAL A 378 1.30 -11.38 24.93
N ARG A 379 2.49 -11.26 24.37
CA ARG A 379 3.64 -12.12 24.62
C ARG A 379 4.87 -11.29 24.99
N SER A 380 5.91 -11.93 25.55
CA SER A 380 7.27 -11.36 25.60
C SER A 380 7.97 -11.46 24.24
N HIS A 381 9.06 -10.71 24.03
CA HIS A 381 9.92 -10.90 22.87
C HIS A 381 10.54 -12.31 22.89
N MET A 382 10.60 -12.97 21.74
CA MET A 382 10.96 -14.39 21.69
C MET A 382 12.45 -14.66 21.99
N GLU A 383 13.33 -13.75 21.61
CA GLU A 383 14.78 -13.98 21.68
C GLU A 383 15.34 -13.92 23.12
N ASP A 384 14.68 -13.20 24.03
CA ASP A 384 15.18 -13.01 25.38
C ASP A 384 14.11 -13.10 26.47
N ASN A 385 12.86 -13.34 26.09
CA ASN A 385 11.69 -13.40 26.97
C ASN A 385 11.43 -12.11 27.77
N LYS A 386 11.85 -10.93 27.27
CA LYS A 386 11.66 -9.63 27.91
C LYS A 386 10.66 -8.78 27.15
N GLY A 387 10.16 -7.73 27.83
CA GLY A 387 9.30 -6.72 27.26
C GLY A 387 8.01 -7.28 26.66
N VAL A 388 7.46 -6.58 25.67
CA VAL A 388 6.16 -6.93 25.08
C VAL A 388 6.26 -7.08 23.58
N SER A 389 5.71 -8.16 23.07
CA SER A 389 5.47 -8.43 21.67
C SER A 389 4.04 -8.95 21.45
N MET A 390 3.69 -9.30 20.23
CA MET A 390 2.34 -9.72 19.89
C MET A 390 2.36 -11.01 19.05
N GLN A 391 1.42 -11.90 19.36
CA GLN A 391 1.07 -13.02 18.52
C GLN A 391 -0.29 -12.72 17.91
N VAL A 392 -0.30 -12.33 16.64
CA VAL A 392 -1.51 -11.97 15.89
C VAL A 392 -1.98 -13.18 15.08
N ASN A 393 -3.26 -13.55 15.25
CA ASN A 393 -3.88 -14.66 14.54
C ASN A 393 -4.50 -14.16 13.23
N MET A 394 -3.79 -14.33 12.13
CA MET A 394 -4.23 -13.90 10.81
C MET A 394 -5.29 -14.85 10.25
N ARG A 395 -6.09 -14.34 9.31
CA ARG A 395 -7.21 -15.07 8.71
C ARG A 395 -6.72 -16.19 7.81
N VAL A 396 -7.01 -17.45 8.17
CA VAL A 396 -6.77 -18.62 7.34
C VAL A 396 -7.66 -18.56 6.08
N GLY A 397 -7.12 -19.00 4.95
CA GLY A 397 -7.79 -18.91 3.64
C GLY A 397 -7.54 -17.59 2.90
N GLN A 398 -6.91 -16.60 3.53
CA GLN A 398 -6.58 -15.32 2.91
C GLN A 398 -5.52 -15.46 1.82
N THR A 399 -5.79 -14.92 0.62
CA THR A 399 -4.76 -14.71 -0.41
C THR A 399 -3.84 -13.58 0.02
N VAL A 400 -2.54 -13.77 -0.19
CA VAL A 400 -1.52 -12.80 0.20
C VAL A 400 -0.51 -12.58 -0.91
N THR A 401 0.07 -11.41 -0.91
CA THR A 401 1.25 -11.06 -1.69
C THR A 401 2.40 -10.83 -0.73
N VAL A 402 3.55 -11.38 -1.06
CA VAL A 402 4.80 -11.20 -0.30
C VAL A 402 5.77 -10.45 -1.18
N ALA A 403 6.31 -9.33 -0.68
CA ALA A 403 7.15 -8.44 -1.46
C ALA A 403 8.39 -7.97 -0.69
N LYS A 404 9.44 -7.58 -1.42
CA LYS A 404 10.64 -6.93 -0.91
C LYS A 404 11.30 -6.11 -2.01
N LEU A 405 11.60 -4.85 -1.74
CA LEU A 405 12.60 -4.12 -2.51
C LEU A 405 13.97 -4.70 -2.16
N ALA A 406 14.60 -5.36 -3.10
CA ALA A 406 15.96 -5.88 -2.94
C ALA A 406 16.99 -4.76 -2.91
N ASP A 407 16.72 -3.74 -3.69
CA ASP A 407 17.42 -2.48 -3.81
C ASP A 407 16.46 -1.40 -4.36
N ALA A 408 16.97 -0.22 -4.69
CA ALA A 408 16.17 0.87 -5.24
C ALA A 408 15.52 0.56 -6.59
N ASN A 409 15.96 -0.47 -7.30
CA ASN A 409 15.54 -0.77 -8.67
C ASN A 409 14.94 -2.17 -8.85
N THR A 410 14.96 -3.02 -7.82
CA THR A 410 14.53 -4.42 -7.92
C THR A 410 13.45 -4.74 -6.89
N LEU A 411 12.28 -5.19 -7.36
CA LEU A 411 11.16 -5.65 -6.55
C LEU A 411 11.03 -7.17 -6.67
N LEU A 412 11.22 -7.87 -5.56
CA LEU A 412 10.94 -9.30 -5.41
C LEU A 412 9.48 -9.47 -5.02
N ILE A 413 8.80 -10.47 -5.60
CA ILE A 413 7.40 -10.71 -5.33
C ILE A 413 7.03 -12.19 -5.45
N SER A 414 6.12 -12.61 -4.61
CA SER A 414 5.43 -13.88 -4.71
C SER A 414 4.00 -13.78 -4.19
N THR A 415 3.17 -14.75 -4.51
CA THR A 415 1.80 -14.86 -4.00
C THR A 415 1.60 -16.20 -3.31
N GLY A 416 0.66 -16.24 -2.38
CA GLY A 416 0.32 -17.45 -1.66
C GLY A 416 -1.04 -17.36 -0.99
N ARG A 417 -1.38 -18.42 -0.28
CA ARG A 417 -2.60 -18.48 0.53
C ARG A 417 -2.27 -18.91 1.95
N ILE A 418 -2.75 -18.20 2.93
CA ILE A 418 -2.61 -18.58 4.35
C ILE A 418 -3.38 -19.87 4.59
N ILE A 419 -2.67 -20.90 5.09
CA ILE A 419 -3.26 -22.20 5.41
C ILE A 419 -3.27 -22.49 6.90
N ALA A 420 -2.42 -21.81 7.69
CA ALA A 420 -2.36 -21.99 9.14
C ALA A 420 -1.74 -20.78 9.84
N THR A 421 -2.03 -20.64 11.13
CA THR A 421 -1.35 -19.74 12.08
C THR A 421 -0.84 -20.57 13.26
N PRO A 422 0.33 -21.21 13.12
CA PRO A 422 0.81 -22.19 14.09
C PRO A 422 1.20 -21.53 15.42
N ASP A 423 0.73 -22.11 16.55
CA ASP A 423 1.11 -21.73 17.90
C ASP A 423 2.19 -22.72 18.42
N LEU A 424 3.42 -22.53 17.95
CA LEU A 424 4.57 -23.39 18.33
C LEU A 424 5.54 -22.60 19.22
N PRO A 425 6.15 -23.26 20.25
CA PRO A 425 7.07 -22.62 21.20
C PRO A 425 8.48 -22.44 20.60
N ARG A 426 8.58 -22.13 19.31
CA ARG A 426 9.86 -21.85 18.62
C ARG A 426 9.64 -20.83 17.50
N GLY A 427 10.66 -20.03 17.22
CA GLY A 427 10.59 -18.89 16.30
C GLY A 427 9.80 -17.72 16.88
N CYS A 428 9.68 -16.63 16.12
CA CYS A 428 9.00 -15.42 16.57
C CYS A 428 7.50 -15.65 16.88
N ARG A 429 6.85 -14.68 17.54
CA ARG A 429 5.52 -14.87 18.15
C ARG A 429 4.39 -14.97 17.13
N THR A 430 4.28 -14.01 16.21
CA THR A 430 3.33 -14.12 15.08
C THR A 430 3.90 -15.05 14.02
N LYS A 431 3.13 -16.07 13.65
CA LYS A 431 3.48 -17.04 12.60
C LYS A 431 2.32 -17.26 11.65
N VAL A 432 2.63 -17.28 10.37
CA VAL A 432 1.66 -17.53 9.30
C VAL A 432 2.27 -18.50 8.30
N THR A 433 1.61 -19.63 8.07
CA THR A 433 2.02 -20.59 7.04
C THR A 433 1.27 -20.30 5.75
N THR A 434 1.99 -20.03 4.68
CA THR A 434 1.43 -19.85 3.35
C THR A 434 1.74 -21.03 2.44
N LYS A 435 0.73 -21.49 1.70
CA LYS A 435 0.94 -22.37 0.55
C LYS A 435 1.35 -21.48 -0.62
N VAL A 436 2.49 -21.78 -1.22
CA VAL A 436 3.04 -21.06 -2.36
C VAL A 436 3.07 -21.94 -3.59
N LYS A 437 3.38 -21.38 -4.75
CA LYS A 437 3.45 -22.10 -6.01
C LYS A 437 4.65 -23.05 -6.01
N ASP A 438 5.82 -22.57 -5.60
CA ASP A 438 7.07 -23.32 -5.60
C ASP A 438 8.04 -22.80 -4.50
N ALA A 439 8.06 -23.46 -3.35
CA ALA A 439 8.91 -23.08 -2.22
C ALA A 439 10.41 -23.37 -2.48
N ALA A 440 10.72 -24.39 -3.28
CA ALA A 440 12.10 -24.69 -3.63
C ALA A 440 12.69 -23.60 -4.52
N ARG A 441 11.95 -23.17 -5.55
CA ARG A 441 12.34 -22.05 -6.40
C ARG A 441 12.48 -20.75 -5.63
N MET A 442 11.56 -20.49 -4.68
CA MET A 442 11.70 -19.30 -3.80
C MET A 442 13.00 -19.35 -3.01
N LEU A 443 13.36 -20.52 -2.48
CA LEU A 443 14.60 -20.69 -1.72
C LEU A 443 15.84 -20.51 -2.60
N GLU A 444 15.83 -21.03 -3.83
CA GLU A 444 16.91 -20.84 -4.81
C GLU A 444 17.10 -19.37 -5.18
N ASN A 445 16.02 -18.63 -5.30
CA ASN A 445 16.05 -17.20 -5.64
C ASN A 445 16.18 -16.27 -4.40
N TYR A 446 16.25 -16.86 -3.19
CA TYR A 446 16.25 -16.07 -1.97
C TYR A 446 17.52 -15.25 -1.80
N GLY A 447 17.36 -13.96 -1.60
CA GLY A 447 18.45 -13.01 -1.42
C GLY A 447 17.94 -11.66 -0.92
N ALA A 448 18.78 -10.64 -0.96
CA ALA A 448 18.44 -9.25 -0.59
C ALA A 448 17.93 -9.10 0.86
N GLY A 449 18.61 -9.73 1.80
CA GLY A 449 18.30 -9.68 3.22
C GLY A 449 17.20 -10.66 3.66
N LEU A 450 16.99 -10.71 4.96
CA LEU A 450 16.11 -11.71 5.60
C LEU A 450 14.64 -11.39 5.43
N HIS A 451 14.23 -10.14 5.65
CA HIS A 451 12.82 -9.78 5.71
C HIS A 451 12.08 -9.87 4.37
N ARG A 452 10.83 -10.30 4.44
CA ARG A 452 9.79 -10.14 3.42
C ARG A 452 8.56 -9.50 4.07
N VAL A 453 7.78 -8.73 3.29
CA VAL A 453 6.56 -8.10 3.78
C VAL A 453 5.36 -8.76 3.14
N LEU A 454 4.47 -9.31 3.98
CA LEU A 454 3.24 -10.00 3.58
C LEU A 454 2.05 -9.04 3.65
N PHE A 455 1.30 -8.91 2.56
CA PHE A 455 0.09 -8.08 2.44
C PHE A 455 -1.13 -8.91 2.10
N TYR A 456 -2.27 -8.56 2.66
CA TYR A 456 -3.55 -9.18 2.31
C TYR A 456 -4.01 -8.74 0.92
N GLY A 457 -4.20 -9.67 0.04
CA GLY A 457 -4.66 -9.50 -1.34
C GLY A 457 -3.73 -10.12 -2.37
N ASP A 458 -4.21 -10.22 -3.60
CA ASP A 458 -3.39 -10.51 -4.76
C ASP A 458 -3.00 -9.18 -5.43
N HIS A 459 -1.74 -8.82 -5.32
CA HIS A 459 -1.18 -7.59 -5.87
C HIS A 459 -0.16 -7.84 -6.99
N LEU A 460 -0.12 -9.07 -7.55
CA LEU A 460 0.86 -9.41 -8.58
C LEU A 460 0.73 -8.50 -9.82
N ARG A 461 -0.50 -8.30 -10.32
CA ARG A 461 -0.73 -7.36 -11.44
C ARG A 461 -0.27 -5.94 -11.11
N ALA A 462 -0.54 -5.48 -9.90
CA ALA A 462 -0.09 -4.16 -9.45
C ALA A 462 1.43 -4.06 -9.38
N ALA A 463 2.11 -5.12 -8.94
CA ALA A 463 3.57 -5.16 -8.91
C ALA A 463 4.19 -5.08 -10.31
N HIS A 464 3.60 -5.74 -11.31
CA HIS A 464 4.00 -5.55 -12.72
C HIS A 464 3.85 -4.09 -13.16
N GLN A 465 2.73 -3.46 -12.82
CA GLN A 465 2.50 -2.04 -13.15
C GLN A 465 3.41 -1.10 -12.34
N MET A 466 3.75 -1.43 -11.09
CA MET A 466 4.81 -0.74 -10.33
C MET A 466 6.16 -0.86 -11.06
N GLY A 467 6.50 -2.06 -11.54
CA GLY A 467 7.68 -2.26 -12.36
C GLY A 467 7.73 -1.30 -13.55
N HIS A 468 6.64 -1.19 -14.29
CA HIS A 468 6.55 -0.35 -15.49
C HIS A 468 6.55 1.16 -15.16
N LEU A 469 5.72 1.59 -14.18
CA LEU A 469 5.49 3.01 -13.89
C LEU A 469 6.55 3.62 -12.96
N LEU A 470 7.25 2.79 -12.19
CA LEU A 470 8.31 3.22 -11.27
C LEU A 470 9.71 2.83 -11.77
N GLY A 471 9.81 2.12 -12.88
CA GLY A 471 11.09 1.64 -13.43
C GLY A 471 11.78 0.64 -12.49
N LEU A 472 11.01 -0.32 -11.95
CA LEU A 472 11.53 -1.40 -11.12
C LEU A 472 11.62 -2.69 -11.95
N LYS A 473 12.74 -3.40 -11.80
CA LYS A 473 12.86 -4.78 -12.28
C LYS A 473 12.05 -5.68 -11.36
N LEU A 474 11.06 -6.37 -11.90
CA LEU A 474 10.27 -7.34 -11.14
C LEU A 474 10.91 -8.71 -11.22
N VAL A 475 11.03 -9.39 -10.07
CA VAL A 475 11.46 -10.77 -9.93
C VAL A 475 10.37 -11.55 -9.19
N GLU A 476 9.70 -12.44 -9.91
CA GLU A 476 8.78 -13.40 -9.29
C GLU A 476 9.59 -14.54 -8.65
N GLU A 477 9.57 -14.60 -7.31
CA GLU A 477 10.34 -15.59 -6.55
C GLU A 477 9.75 -17.01 -6.68
N ALA A 478 8.43 -17.13 -6.98
CA ALA A 478 7.74 -18.42 -7.13
C ALA A 478 6.74 -18.45 -8.27
#